data_73f0eb60efad17489e28422ec4554057
#
_entry.id   73f0eb60efad17489e28422ec4554057
#
_cell.length_a   1.000
_cell.length_b   1.000
_cell.length_c   1.000
_cell.angle_alpha   90.00
_cell.angle_beta   90.00
_cell.angle_gamma   90.00
#
_symmetry.space_group_name_H-M   'P 1'
#
loop_
_entity.id
_entity.type
_entity.pdbx_description
1 polymer ?
#
loop_
_entity_poly.entity_id
_entity_poly.type
_entity_poly.pdbx_seq_one_letter_code
_entity_poly.pdbx_strand_id
1 'polypeptide(L)'
;MLNNRQHFLLGVMLTSLSVILYKEFTYTLPIIKTETIVHMVNDPIIRGNFELEANEINSSLNKSKLKHLLIYTNALCDEYGVDYEMVKAVIQTESSWNHKAVSTSGAIGLMQVLPETAMSEFNTRKNDLFDPYINVTVGIKYLSHLNNHFDDMESTLTAYSHGPTVTRKYSSNYIKNNFYVKRVYKNL
;
A
#
# COMPACT_ATOMS: atom_id res chain seq x y z
N MET A 1 -5.02 1.30 34.73
CA MET A 1 -4.43 -0.05 34.83
C MET A 1 -5.25 -0.98 33.97
N LEU A 2 -4.69 -1.49 32.88
CA LEU A 2 -5.32 -2.50 32.03
C LEU A 2 -5.38 -3.82 32.79
N ASN A 3 -6.47 -4.58 32.69
CA ASN A 3 -6.60 -5.86 33.39
C ASN A 3 -5.81 -6.96 32.67
N ASN A 4 -5.55 -8.09 33.36
CA ASN A 4 -4.75 -9.21 32.84
C ASN A 4 -5.24 -9.78 31.50
N ARG A 5 -6.53 -9.63 31.16
CA ARG A 5 -7.06 -10.03 29.85
C ARG A 5 -6.62 -9.10 28.72
N GLN A 6 -6.52 -7.80 29.01
CA GLN A 6 -6.05 -6.82 28.03
C GLN A 6 -4.55 -6.96 27.77
N HIS A 7 -3.76 -7.28 28.80
CA HIS A 7 -2.33 -7.60 28.64
C HIS A 7 -2.11 -8.91 27.87
N PHE A 8 -2.97 -9.92 28.06
CA PHE A 8 -2.89 -11.18 27.33
C PHE A 8 -3.28 -11.02 25.86
N LEU A 9 -4.32 -10.27 25.54
CA LEU A 9 -4.72 -9.93 24.17
C LEU A 9 -3.68 -9.07 23.44
N LEU A 10 -3.10 -8.08 24.12
CA LEU A 10 -1.94 -7.35 23.61
C LEU A 10 -0.72 -8.29 23.38
N GLY A 11 -0.45 -9.21 24.31
CA GLY A 11 0.66 -10.16 24.21
C GLY A 11 0.49 -11.16 23.06
N VAL A 12 -0.72 -11.68 22.83
CA VAL A 12 -0.99 -12.64 21.74
C VAL A 12 -1.00 -11.95 20.37
N MET A 13 -1.48 -10.71 20.28
CA MET A 13 -1.37 -9.92 19.04
C MET A 13 0.06 -9.51 18.74
N LEU A 14 0.86 -9.22 19.77
CA LEU A 14 2.28 -8.96 19.63
C LEU A 14 3.04 -10.14 19.02
N THR A 15 2.66 -11.37 19.19
CA THR A 15 3.43 -12.53 18.69
C THR A 15 3.16 -12.92 17.23
N SER A 16 2.05 -12.55 16.61
CA SER A 16 1.75 -12.91 15.22
C SER A 16 1.79 -11.77 14.21
N LEU A 17 1.46 -10.55 14.62
CA LEU A 17 1.60 -9.34 13.78
C LEU A 17 2.70 -8.38 14.29
N SER A 18 3.02 -8.37 15.57
CA SER A 18 3.88 -7.39 16.20
C SER A 18 5.35 -7.75 16.24
N VAL A 19 5.75 -9.00 16.04
CA VAL A 19 7.16 -9.32 15.79
C VAL A 19 7.64 -8.69 14.48
N ILE A 20 6.73 -8.36 13.57
CA ILE A 20 7.04 -7.60 12.35
C ILE A 20 7.09 -6.09 12.62
N LEU A 21 6.35 -5.59 13.62
CA LEU A 21 6.23 -4.16 13.90
C LEU A 21 7.17 -3.64 15.02
N TYR A 22 7.81 -4.50 15.81
CA TYR A 22 8.51 -4.09 17.03
C TYR A 22 10.03 -4.27 17.04
N LYS A 23 10.66 -4.67 15.93
CA LYS A 23 12.12 -4.59 15.83
C LYS A 23 12.54 -3.21 15.32
N GLU A 24 12.79 -2.32 16.25
CA GLU A 24 13.61 -1.09 16.13
C GLU A 24 13.30 -0.20 14.91
N PHE A 25 12.03 0.15 14.70
CA PHE A 25 11.67 1.13 13.71
C PHE A 25 11.15 2.40 14.39
N THR A 26 12.02 3.38 14.53
CA THR A 26 11.69 4.79 14.86
C THR A 26 11.03 5.52 13.67
N TYR A 27 10.51 4.79 12.71
CA TYR A 27 9.67 5.37 11.67
C TYR A 27 8.24 5.30 12.16
N THR A 28 7.58 6.45 12.27
CA THR A 28 6.15 6.52 12.49
C THR A 28 5.42 5.90 11.29
N LEU A 29 5.35 4.55 11.27
CA LEU A 29 4.28 3.93 10.49
C LEU A 29 2.98 4.60 10.94
N PRO A 30 2.05 4.91 10.03
CA PRO A 30 0.77 5.43 10.44
C PRO A 30 0.24 4.50 11.51
N ILE A 31 -0.19 5.08 12.61
CA ILE A 31 -0.94 4.35 13.64
C ILE A 31 -2.31 4.09 13.01
N ILE A 32 -2.37 3.09 12.12
CA ILE A 32 -3.67 2.52 11.77
C ILE A 32 -4.25 2.16 13.13
N LYS A 33 -5.41 2.70 13.45
CA LYS A 33 -6.03 2.41 14.75
C LYS A 33 -6.04 0.90 14.89
N THR A 34 -5.24 0.39 15.80
CA THR A 34 -5.07 -1.07 16.02
C THR A 34 -6.45 -1.74 16.14
N GLU A 35 -7.43 -1.00 16.67
CA GLU A 35 -8.83 -1.40 16.76
C GLU A 35 -9.47 -1.72 15.39
N THR A 36 -9.15 -0.95 14.34
CA THR A 36 -9.70 -1.18 12.99
C THR A 36 -9.18 -2.48 12.39
N ILE A 37 -7.87 -2.71 12.46
CA ILE A 37 -7.27 -3.97 11.96
C ILE A 37 -7.78 -5.16 12.78
N VAL A 38 -7.86 -5.01 14.11
CA VAL A 38 -8.38 -6.05 15.02
C VAL A 38 -9.82 -6.41 14.67
N HIS A 39 -10.65 -5.42 14.40
CA HIS A 39 -12.04 -5.64 13.98
C HIS A 39 -12.09 -6.42 12.66
N MET A 40 -11.37 -5.98 11.64
CA MET A 40 -11.33 -6.63 10.32
C MET A 40 -10.81 -8.08 10.37
N VAL A 41 -9.79 -8.35 11.18
CA VAL A 41 -9.21 -9.70 11.33
C VAL A 41 -10.15 -10.63 12.11
N ASN A 42 -10.91 -10.11 13.06
CA ASN A 42 -11.80 -10.91 13.92
C ASN A 42 -13.21 -11.10 13.33
N ASP A 43 -13.64 -10.25 12.38
CA ASP A 43 -14.90 -10.45 11.68
C ASP A 43 -14.77 -11.63 10.68
N PRO A 44 -15.56 -12.71 10.86
CA PRO A 44 -15.43 -13.90 10.02
C PRO A 44 -15.84 -13.64 8.56
N ILE A 45 -16.75 -12.71 8.30
CA ILE A 45 -17.21 -12.35 6.94
C ILE A 45 -16.12 -11.56 6.23
N ILE A 46 -15.61 -10.52 6.88
CA ILE A 46 -14.52 -9.69 6.33
C ILE A 46 -13.29 -10.56 6.07
N ARG A 47 -12.89 -11.38 7.05
CA ARG A 47 -11.76 -12.31 6.91
C ARG A 47 -11.94 -13.29 5.78
N GLY A 48 -13.17 -13.82 5.58
CA GLY A 48 -13.51 -14.74 4.49
C GLY A 48 -13.36 -14.08 3.13
N ASN A 49 -13.82 -12.86 2.97
CA ASN A 49 -13.69 -12.09 1.70
C ASN A 49 -12.21 -11.89 1.32
N PHE A 50 -11.37 -11.46 2.24
CA PHE A 50 -9.92 -11.29 1.98
C PHE A 50 -9.21 -12.64 1.75
N GLU A 51 -9.71 -13.74 2.27
CA GLU A 51 -9.18 -15.08 1.99
C GLU A 51 -9.48 -15.51 0.56
N LEU A 52 -10.71 -15.30 0.09
CA LEU A 52 -11.12 -15.56 -1.29
C LEU A 52 -10.27 -14.69 -2.24
N GLU A 53 -10.20 -13.39 -2.00
CA GLU A 53 -9.41 -12.46 -2.80
C GLU A 53 -7.92 -12.86 -2.85
N ALA A 54 -7.31 -13.21 -1.71
CA ALA A 54 -5.92 -13.68 -1.67
C ALA A 54 -5.70 -14.96 -2.49
N ASN A 55 -6.71 -15.84 -2.60
CA ASN A 55 -6.61 -17.05 -3.40
C ASN A 55 -6.61 -16.77 -4.90
N GLU A 56 -7.29 -15.73 -5.35
CA GLU A 56 -7.37 -15.33 -6.77
C GLU A 56 -6.11 -14.61 -7.25
N ILE A 57 -5.45 -13.84 -6.38
CA ILE A 57 -4.26 -13.07 -6.75
C ILE A 57 -3.04 -13.98 -6.91
N ASN A 58 -2.39 -13.92 -8.07
CA ASN A 58 -1.07 -14.52 -8.28
C ASN A 58 0.02 -13.59 -7.72
N SER A 59 0.57 -13.93 -6.55
CA SER A 59 1.54 -13.11 -5.83
C SER A 59 2.82 -13.89 -5.51
N SER A 60 3.92 -13.16 -5.35
CA SER A 60 5.19 -13.70 -4.79
C SER A 60 5.11 -13.97 -3.29
N LEU A 61 4.07 -13.50 -2.61
CA LEU A 61 3.77 -13.80 -1.20
C LEU A 61 2.95 -15.09 -1.08
N ASN A 62 3.13 -15.83 0.01
CA ASN A 62 2.21 -16.91 0.32
C ASN A 62 0.81 -16.37 0.66
N LYS A 63 -0.23 -17.20 0.49
CA LYS A 63 -1.64 -16.78 0.63
C LYS A 63 -1.99 -16.18 2.00
N SER A 64 -1.42 -16.72 3.09
CA SER A 64 -1.65 -16.19 4.43
C SER A 64 -1.06 -14.79 4.61
N LYS A 65 0.18 -14.56 4.17
CA LYS A 65 0.81 -13.23 4.20
C LYS A 65 0.07 -12.26 3.29
N LEU A 66 -0.34 -12.70 2.10
CA LEU A 66 -1.09 -11.87 1.17
C LEU A 66 -2.43 -11.43 1.78
N LYS A 67 -3.19 -12.35 2.37
CA LYS A 67 -4.44 -12.01 3.07
C LYS A 67 -4.23 -10.91 4.13
N HIS A 68 -3.23 -11.06 4.98
CA HIS A 68 -2.92 -10.05 6.00
C HIS A 68 -2.52 -8.71 5.37
N LEU A 69 -1.75 -8.74 4.28
CA LEU A 69 -1.37 -7.55 3.56
C LEU A 69 -2.59 -6.84 2.93
N LEU A 70 -3.56 -7.58 2.36
CA LEU A 70 -4.78 -7.01 1.80
C LEU A 70 -5.63 -6.31 2.89
N ILE A 71 -5.82 -6.96 4.05
CA ILE A 71 -6.51 -6.35 5.20
C ILE A 71 -5.79 -5.05 5.64
N TYR A 72 -4.47 -5.10 5.76
CA TYR A 72 -3.65 -3.93 6.12
C TYR A 72 -3.76 -2.82 5.08
N THR A 73 -3.70 -3.17 3.79
CA THR A 73 -3.83 -2.24 2.68
C THR A 73 -5.19 -1.55 2.69
N ASN A 74 -6.28 -2.32 2.89
CA ASN A 74 -7.63 -1.76 2.97
C ASN A 74 -7.76 -0.75 4.12
N ALA A 75 -7.26 -1.10 5.32
CA ALA A 75 -7.27 -0.19 6.47
C ALA A 75 -6.45 1.10 6.23
N LEU A 76 -5.32 1.00 5.51
CA LEU A 76 -4.56 2.19 5.09
C LEU A 76 -5.33 3.04 4.08
N CYS A 77 -6.00 2.42 3.13
CA CYS A 77 -6.82 3.12 2.14
C CYS A 77 -7.91 3.95 2.81
N ASP A 78 -8.59 3.38 3.80
CA ASP A 78 -9.59 4.08 4.61
C ASP A 78 -8.97 5.27 5.36
N GLU A 79 -7.78 5.09 5.95
CA GLU A 79 -7.11 6.15 6.71
C GLU A 79 -6.64 7.31 5.84
N TYR A 80 -6.12 7.00 4.64
CA TYR A 80 -5.56 8.01 3.72
C TYR A 80 -6.56 8.50 2.67
N GLY A 81 -7.81 8.05 2.71
CA GLY A 81 -8.87 8.46 1.76
C GLY A 81 -8.56 8.07 0.32
N VAL A 82 -7.95 6.89 0.11
CA VAL A 82 -7.62 6.35 -1.22
C VAL A 82 -8.50 5.13 -1.48
N ASP A 83 -8.99 5.01 -2.70
CA ASP A 83 -9.81 3.85 -3.09
C ASP A 83 -9.01 2.55 -3.09
N TYR A 84 -9.50 1.52 -2.38
CA TYR A 84 -8.83 0.24 -2.23
C TYR A 84 -8.68 -0.52 -3.55
N GLU A 85 -9.72 -0.52 -4.41
CA GLU A 85 -9.67 -1.15 -5.73
C GLU A 85 -8.62 -0.47 -6.61
N MET A 86 -8.55 0.87 -6.56
CA MET A 86 -7.53 1.63 -7.27
C MET A 86 -6.12 1.26 -6.81
N VAL A 87 -5.87 1.11 -5.51
CA VAL A 87 -4.56 0.69 -4.99
C VAL A 87 -4.20 -0.71 -5.49
N LYS A 88 -5.14 -1.65 -5.49
CA LYS A 88 -4.92 -2.99 -6.05
C LYS A 88 -4.57 -2.95 -7.55
N ALA A 89 -5.30 -2.13 -8.31
CA ALA A 89 -5.03 -1.94 -9.73
C ALA A 89 -3.64 -1.35 -9.99
N VAL A 90 -3.20 -0.40 -9.15
CA VAL A 90 -1.82 0.12 -9.18
C VAL A 90 -0.82 -1.00 -8.89
N ILE A 91 -0.98 -1.77 -7.80
CA ILE A 91 -0.07 -2.88 -7.45
C ILE A 91 0.00 -3.91 -8.59
N GLN A 92 -1.15 -4.27 -9.16
CA GLN A 92 -1.20 -5.18 -10.33
C GLN A 92 -0.43 -4.62 -11.52
N THR A 93 -0.57 -3.32 -11.79
CA THR A 93 0.09 -2.64 -12.91
C THR A 93 1.59 -2.53 -12.71
N GLU A 94 2.04 -2.21 -11.48
CA GLU A 94 3.43 -1.91 -11.16
C GLU A 94 4.30 -3.16 -11.03
N SER A 95 3.80 -4.18 -10.36
CA SER A 95 4.62 -5.34 -9.99
C SER A 95 3.99 -6.70 -10.29
N SER A 96 2.71 -6.74 -10.69
CA SER A 96 1.92 -7.97 -10.73
C SER A 96 2.02 -8.73 -9.39
N TRP A 97 1.92 -8.00 -8.27
CA TRP A 97 2.01 -8.50 -6.90
C TRP A 97 3.37 -9.13 -6.52
N ASN A 98 4.45 -8.77 -7.21
CA ASN A 98 5.79 -9.21 -6.86
C ASN A 98 6.45 -8.19 -5.91
N HIS A 99 6.51 -8.51 -4.61
CA HIS A 99 7.12 -7.64 -3.59
C HIS A 99 8.64 -7.46 -3.76
N LYS A 100 9.30 -8.31 -4.55
CA LYS A 100 10.74 -8.23 -4.85
C LYS A 100 11.05 -7.55 -6.19
N ALA A 101 10.03 -7.03 -6.88
CA ALA A 101 10.24 -6.39 -8.17
C ALA A 101 11.18 -5.19 -8.05
N VAL A 102 12.09 -5.07 -9.00
CA VAL A 102 12.97 -3.90 -9.17
C VAL A 102 12.95 -3.52 -10.64
N SER A 103 12.59 -2.27 -10.94
CA SER A 103 12.58 -1.77 -12.31
C SER A 103 13.97 -1.35 -12.79
N THR A 104 14.12 -1.10 -14.08
CA THR A 104 15.34 -0.55 -14.68
C THR A 104 15.69 0.84 -14.14
N SER A 105 14.71 1.61 -13.72
CA SER A 105 14.89 2.92 -13.04
C SER A 105 15.15 2.81 -11.54
N GLY A 106 15.19 1.59 -10.98
CA GLY A 106 15.46 1.35 -9.57
C GLY A 106 14.24 1.45 -8.65
N ALA A 107 13.02 1.55 -9.19
CA ALA A 107 11.79 1.48 -8.41
C ALA A 107 11.61 0.08 -7.80
N ILE A 108 11.11 -0.01 -6.57
CA ILE A 108 11.12 -1.22 -5.75
C ILE A 108 9.73 -1.60 -5.27
N GLY A 109 9.46 -2.91 -5.26
CA GLY A 109 8.39 -3.56 -4.52
C GLY A 109 7.03 -3.50 -5.19
N LEU A 110 5.98 -3.73 -4.39
CA LEU A 110 4.60 -3.88 -4.86
C LEU A 110 4.08 -2.67 -5.63
N MET A 111 4.32 -1.48 -5.12
CA MET A 111 3.87 -0.21 -5.71
C MET A 111 4.98 0.52 -6.46
N GLN A 112 6.12 -0.13 -6.72
CA GLN A 112 7.25 0.39 -7.48
C GLN A 112 7.68 1.79 -7.03
N VAL A 113 7.95 1.93 -5.74
CA VAL A 113 8.37 3.20 -5.14
C VAL A 113 9.84 3.46 -5.46
N LEU A 114 10.15 4.66 -5.93
CA LEU A 114 11.54 5.10 -6.12
C LEU A 114 12.20 5.38 -4.76
N PRO A 115 13.44 4.89 -4.51
CA PRO A 115 14.15 5.15 -3.25
C PRO A 115 14.32 6.63 -2.92
N GLU A 116 14.51 7.48 -3.93
CA GLU A 116 14.63 8.93 -3.77
C GLU A 116 13.34 9.53 -3.23
N THR A 117 12.19 9.16 -3.80
CA THR A 117 10.86 9.58 -3.33
C THR A 117 10.58 9.08 -1.92
N ALA A 118 10.89 7.81 -1.64
CA ALA A 118 10.70 7.22 -0.32
C ALA A 118 11.53 7.94 0.76
N MET A 119 12.77 8.32 0.43
CA MET A 119 13.64 9.01 1.37
C MET A 119 13.24 10.48 1.54
N SER A 120 12.99 11.22 0.46
CA SER A 120 12.70 12.66 0.53
C SER A 120 11.34 12.95 1.16
N GLU A 121 10.31 12.17 0.81
CA GLU A 121 8.93 12.44 1.24
C GLU A 121 8.56 11.72 2.55
N PHE A 122 9.15 10.54 2.82
CA PHE A 122 8.71 9.66 3.90
C PHE A 122 9.84 9.18 4.80
N ASN A 123 11.08 9.65 4.61
CA ASN A 123 12.26 9.23 5.37
C ASN A 123 12.43 7.70 5.43
N THR A 124 12.12 7.01 4.32
CA THR A 124 12.17 5.55 4.21
C THR A 124 13.40 5.13 3.40
N ARG A 125 14.21 4.21 3.95
CA ARG A 125 15.44 3.75 3.31
C ARG A 125 15.14 2.78 2.17
N LYS A 126 16.03 2.75 1.18
CA LYS A 126 15.93 1.87 0.00
C LYS A 126 15.66 0.40 0.37
N ASN A 127 16.38 -0.16 1.33
CA ASN A 127 16.26 -1.56 1.70
C ASN A 127 14.93 -1.89 2.38
N ASP A 128 14.30 -0.92 3.02
CA ASP A 128 13.02 -1.09 3.69
C ASP A 128 11.87 -1.25 2.69
N LEU A 129 12.05 -0.77 1.45
CA LEU A 129 11.06 -0.88 0.37
C LEU A 129 10.82 -2.32 -0.13
N PHE A 130 11.68 -3.27 0.23
CA PHE A 130 11.44 -4.70 -0.03
C PHE A 130 10.46 -5.34 0.97
N ASP A 131 10.19 -4.67 2.09
CA ASP A 131 9.11 -5.08 2.99
C ASP A 131 7.76 -4.69 2.38
N PRO A 132 6.83 -5.65 2.16
CA PRO A 132 5.56 -5.37 1.48
C PRO A 132 4.67 -4.39 2.24
N TYR A 133 4.71 -4.39 3.57
CA TYR A 133 3.91 -3.47 4.40
C TYR A 133 4.45 -2.05 4.33
N ILE A 134 5.76 -1.87 4.41
CA ILE A 134 6.41 -0.56 4.25
C ILE A 134 6.17 -0.04 2.85
N ASN A 135 6.29 -0.90 1.83
CA ASN A 135 6.11 -0.52 0.44
C ASN A 135 4.70 0.00 0.14
N VAL A 136 3.65 -0.73 0.54
CA VAL A 136 2.26 -0.27 0.35
C VAL A 136 1.97 0.98 1.18
N THR A 137 2.54 1.09 2.39
CA THR A 137 2.37 2.30 3.21
C THR A 137 2.92 3.53 2.51
N VAL A 138 4.15 3.47 2.01
CA VAL A 138 4.78 4.59 1.30
C VAL A 138 4.04 4.89 0.00
N GLY A 139 3.68 3.86 -0.78
CA GLY A 139 2.95 4.01 -2.03
C GLY A 139 1.57 4.64 -1.86
N ILE A 140 0.79 4.21 -0.86
CA ILE A 140 -0.54 4.78 -0.55
C ILE A 140 -0.43 6.22 -0.06
N LYS A 141 0.51 6.52 0.84
CA LYS A 141 0.77 7.90 1.29
C LYS A 141 1.12 8.81 0.12
N TYR A 142 1.97 8.33 -0.79
CA TYR A 142 2.34 9.11 -1.97
C TYR A 142 1.16 9.31 -2.92
N LEU A 143 0.35 8.26 -3.14
CA LEU A 143 -0.86 8.37 -3.95
C LEU A 143 -1.87 9.34 -3.34
N SER A 144 -2.11 9.28 -2.02
CA SER A 144 -2.94 10.24 -1.28
C SER A 144 -2.42 11.67 -1.38
N HIS A 145 -1.10 11.86 -1.21
CA HIS A 145 -0.46 13.16 -1.37
C HIS A 145 -0.72 13.73 -2.77
N LEU A 146 -0.56 12.93 -3.81
CA LEU A 146 -0.84 13.35 -5.19
C LEU A 146 -2.32 13.64 -5.41
N ASN A 147 -3.22 12.80 -4.88
CA ASN A 147 -4.67 12.99 -5.00
C ASN A 147 -5.15 14.33 -4.38
N ASN A 148 -4.45 14.82 -3.36
CA ASN A 148 -4.71 16.13 -2.76
C ASN A 148 -4.16 17.32 -3.60
N HIS A 149 -3.36 17.05 -4.63
CA HIS A 149 -2.72 18.07 -5.48
C HIS A 149 -3.22 18.10 -6.93
N PHE A 150 -4.03 17.12 -7.31
CA PHE A 150 -4.63 17.00 -8.64
C PHE A 150 -6.14 16.79 -8.50
N ASP A 151 -6.92 17.41 -9.39
CA ASP A 151 -8.37 17.45 -9.30
C ASP A 151 -9.05 16.17 -9.81
N ASP A 152 -8.32 15.30 -10.49
CA ASP A 152 -8.84 14.09 -11.10
C ASP A 152 -7.86 12.91 -10.99
N MET A 153 -8.40 11.69 -11.04
CA MET A 153 -7.64 10.47 -10.85
C MET A 153 -6.65 10.21 -12.00
N GLU A 154 -6.97 10.57 -13.22
CA GLU A 154 -6.09 10.42 -14.38
C GLU A 154 -4.83 11.27 -14.20
N SER A 155 -4.97 12.51 -13.73
CA SER A 155 -3.85 13.39 -13.40
C SER A 155 -3.05 12.86 -12.21
N THR A 156 -3.72 12.34 -11.17
CA THR A 156 -3.08 11.70 -10.02
C THR A 156 -2.24 10.49 -10.44
N LEU A 157 -2.79 9.58 -11.23
CA LEU A 157 -2.08 8.41 -11.74
C LEU A 157 -0.95 8.78 -12.68
N THR A 158 -1.15 9.79 -13.53
CA THR A 158 -0.08 10.32 -14.38
C THR A 158 1.06 10.88 -13.54
N ALA A 159 0.74 11.62 -12.47
CA ALA A 159 1.74 12.17 -11.55
C ALA A 159 2.45 11.08 -10.75
N TYR A 160 1.76 9.99 -10.41
CA TYR A 160 2.37 8.83 -9.77
C TYR A 160 3.48 8.22 -10.64
N SER A 161 3.21 8.05 -11.94
CA SER A 161 4.16 7.41 -12.87
C SER A 161 5.22 8.34 -13.46
N HIS A 162 4.93 9.62 -13.67
CA HIS A 162 5.81 10.57 -14.37
C HIS A 162 6.36 11.68 -13.45
N GLY A 163 5.88 11.76 -12.22
CA GLY A 163 6.17 12.84 -11.29
C GLY A 163 5.25 14.07 -11.45
N PRO A 164 4.93 14.75 -10.35
CA PRO A 164 3.96 15.85 -10.33
C PRO A 164 4.43 17.07 -11.15
N THR A 165 5.71 17.38 -11.13
CA THR A 165 6.27 18.54 -11.87
C THR A 165 6.12 18.36 -13.38
N VAL A 166 6.30 17.14 -13.88
CA VAL A 166 6.19 16.85 -15.32
C VAL A 166 4.70 16.81 -15.72
N THR A 167 3.85 16.20 -14.89
CA THR A 167 2.41 16.06 -15.14
C THR A 167 1.73 17.43 -15.30
N ARG A 168 2.09 18.42 -14.51
CA ARG A 168 1.54 19.79 -14.64
C ARG A 168 1.81 20.46 -16.00
N LYS A 169 2.75 19.94 -16.79
CA LYS A 169 3.07 20.43 -18.13
C LYS A 169 2.30 19.70 -19.23
N TYR A 170 1.60 18.60 -18.91
CA TYR A 170 0.87 17.83 -19.89
C TYR A 170 -0.50 18.43 -20.18
N SER A 171 -0.96 18.32 -21.43
CA SER A 171 -2.33 18.66 -21.80
C SER A 171 -3.32 17.63 -21.25
N SER A 172 -4.57 18.05 -21.02
CA SER A 172 -5.65 17.14 -20.61
C SER A 172 -5.82 15.98 -21.59
N ASN A 173 -5.61 16.20 -22.87
CA ASN A 173 -5.67 15.14 -23.88
C ASN A 173 -4.56 14.11 -23.73
N TYR A 174 -3.32 14.54 -23.36
CA TYR A 174 -2.22 13.63 -23.07
C TYR A 174 -2.53 12.77 -21.83
N ILE A 175 -3.00 13.40 -20.75
CA ILE A 175 -3.34 12.73 -19.49
C ILE A 175 -4.39 11.65 -19.72
N LYS A 176 -5.52 11.97 -20.36
CA LYS A 176 -6.59 11.02 -20.69
C LYS A 176 -6.15 9.84 -21.58
N ASN A 177 -5.14 10.06 -22.42
CA ASN A 177 -4.61 9.04 -23.32
C ASN A 177 -3.35 8.36 -22.80
N ASN A 178 -2.89 8.69 -21.59
CA ASN A 178 -1.71 8.14 -20.97
C ASN A 178 -1.79 6.61 -20.87
N PHE A 179 -0.73 5.94 -21.33
CA PHE A 179 -0.67 4.48 -21.37
C PHE A 179 -0.72 3.85 -19.97
N TYR A 180 -0.07 4.49 -18.99
CA TYR A 180 -0.08 4.03 -17.61
C TYR A 180 -1.49 4.08 -17.02
N VAL A 181 -2.19 5.21 -17.18
CA VAL A 181 -3.58 5.38 -16.73
C VAL A 181 -4.49 4.29 -17.32
N LYS A 182 -4.39 4.06 -18.63
CA LYS A 182 -5.16 3.00 -19.31
C LYS A 182 -4.86 1.60 -18.76
N ARG A 183 -3.59 1.32 -18.41
CA ARG A 183 -3.21 0.04 -17.81
C ARG A 183 -3.80 -0.13 -16.41
N VAL A 184 -3.78 0.92 -15.58
CA VAL A 184 -4.39 0.88 -14.24
C VAL A 184 -5.88 0.62 -14.35
N TYR A 185 -6.60 1.38 -15.18
CA TYR A 185 -8.04 1.19 -15.38
C TYR A 185 -8.43 -0.17 -15.96
N LYS A 186 -7.55 -0.81 -16.72
CA LYS A 186 -7.78 -2.19 -17.19
C LYS A 186 -7.73 -3.21 -16.06
N ASN A 187 -7.06 -2.90 -14.96
CA ASN A 187 -6.87 -3.77 -13.81
C ASN A 187 -7.87 -3.46 -12.66
N LEU A 188 -8.75 -2.46 -12.85
CA LEU A 188 -9.91 -2.21 -12.00
C LEU A 188 -11.02 -3.23 -12.33
#